data_86439836c667c22b3b710837b5077583
#
_entry.id   86439836c667c22b3b710837b5077583
#
_cell.length_a   1.000
_cell.length_b   1.000
_cell.length_c   1.000
_cell.angle_alpha   90.00
_cell.angle_beta   90.00
_cell.angle_gamma   90.00
#
_symmetry.space_group_name_H-M   'P 1'
#
loop_
_entity.id
_entity.type
_entity.pdbx_description
1 polymer ?
#
loop_
_entity_poly.entity_id
_entity_poly.type
_entity_poly.pdbx_seq_one_letter_code
_entity_poly.pdbx_strand_id
1 'polypeptide(L)'
;LKDGRIRHTGFSFHDDKDAFLEVLRDFDGWGMAQIQFNYLDDDRQATVEGLREAGRRGVPIVVMEPLRGGALANPPQNVRALMEGYEKQRSAVEWAFAYVADFPEVATILSGMTTMEQLDDNLRIFDGLTVNGLTDKDKALIAQLKQAYLSRMPVGCTGCEYCVPCPGGVSIPQVFRGYNESKMFDDPARFRRGYQELEKNE
;
A
#
# COMPACT_ATOMS: atom_id res chain seq x y z
N LEU A 1 10.03 -18.14 22.84
CA LEU A 1 11.46 -18.11 22.53
C LEU A 1 12.27 -18.86 23.59
N LYS A 2 12.37 -18.35 24.81
CA LYS A 2 13.25 -18.95 25.86
C LYS A 2 12.86 -20.36 26.24
N ASP A 3 11.60 -20.76 26.15
CA ASP A 3 11.08 -22.10 26.45
C ASP A 3 11.04 -23.05 25.25
N GLY A 4 11.52 -22.59 24.07
CA GLY A 4 11.64 -23.39 22.85
C GLY A 4 10.33 -23.66 22.10
N ARG A 5 9.17 -23.17 22.57
CA ARG A 5 7.87 -23.37 21.89
C ARG A 5 7.76 -22.63 20.56
N ILE A 6 8.44 -21.48 20.41
CA ILE A 6 8.55 -20.74 19.15
C ILE A 6 10.02 -20.42 18.87
N ARG A 7 10.41 -20.40 17.59
CA ARG A 7 11.77 -20.08 17.17
C ARG A 7 11.96 -18.61 16.84
N HIS A 8 10.95 -17.99 16.24
CA HIS A 8 10.97 -16.59 15.80
C HIS A 8 9.70 -15.90 16.22
N THR A 9 9.75 -14.59 16.37
CA THR A 9 8.59 -13.72 16.59
C THR A 9 8.63 -12.59 15.58
N GLY A 10 7.48 -12.07 15.21
CA GLY A 10 7.32 -10.92 14.33
C GLY A 10 6.08 -10.12 14.72
N PHE A 11 5.84 -9.03 14.02
CA PHE A 11 4.67 -8.19 14.27
C PHE A 11 4.06 -7.68 12.96
N SER A 12 2.75 -7.41 12.98
CA SER A 12 2.04 -6.64 11.97
C SER A 12 1.87 -5.21 12.46
N PHE A 13 1.99 -4.25 11.54
CA PHE A 13 2.02 -2.83 11.89
C PHE A 13 1.06 -2.01 11.03
N HIS A 14 0.31 -1.09 11.68
CA HIS A 14 -0.72 -0.26 11.05
C HIS A 14 -0.77 1.17 11.58
N ASP A 15 0.29 1.64 12.25
CA ASP A 15 0.38 2.97 12.82
C ASP A 15 1.38 3.85 12.04
N ASP A 16 1.75 4.99 12.57
CA ASP A 16 2.65 5.93 11.92
C ASP A 16 4.13 5.47 11.96
N LYS A 17 4.96 6.16 11.19
CA LYS A 17 6.38 5.85 11.04
C LYS A 17 7.13 5.90 12.37
N ASP A 18 6.84 6.89 13.23
CA ASP A 18 7.61 7.10 14.46
C ASP A 18 7.36 5.94 15.44
N ALA A 19 6.11 5.49 15.56
CA ALA A 19 5.75 4.29 16.30
C ALA A 19 6.42 3.02 15.72
N PHE A 20 6.51 2.90 14.38
CA PHE A 20 7.21 1.79 13.73
C PHE A 20 8.70 1.75 14.10
N LEU A 21 9.36 2.91 14.03
CA LEU A 21 10.77 3.04 14.39
C LEU A 21 11.01 2.76 15.88
N GLU A 22 10.07 3.14 16.76
CA GLU A 22 10.12 2.82 18.18
C GLU A 22 10.03 1.31 18.42
N VAL A 23 9.06 0.62 17.82
CA VAL A 23 8.92 -0.84 17.92
C VAL A 23 10.19 -1.56 17.45
N LEU A 24 10.82 -1.10 16.36
CA LEU A 24 12.07 -1.67 15.88
C LEU A 24 13.24 -1.41 16.84
N ARG A 25 13.27 -0.26 17.51
CA ARG A 25 14.34 0.13 18.44
C ARG A 25 14.25 -0.62 19.77
N ASP A 26 13.02 -0.83 20.27
CA ASP A 26 12.79 -1.32 21.62
C ASP A 26 12.97 -2.84 21.75
N PHE A 27 13.11 -3.57 20.63
CA PHE A 27 13.34 -5.01 20.66
C PHE A 27 14.18 -5.47 19.46
N ASP A 28 15.35 -6.08 19.74
CA ASP A 28 16.27 -6.56 18.72
C ASP A 28 15.99 -8.00 18.24
N GLY A 29 14.96 -8.63 18.78
CA GLY A 29 14.63 -10.05 18.50
C GLY A 29 13.57 -10.27 17.41
N TRP A 30 13.23 -9.26 16.61
CA TRP A 30 12.24 -9.39 15.56
C TRP A 30 12.74 -10.26 14.40
N GLY A 31 12.02 -11.35 14.12
CA GLY A 31 12.29 -12.21 12.98
C GLY A 31 11.65 -11.72 11.67
N MET A 32 10.62 -10.86 11.76
CA MET A 32 10.01 -10.17 10.62
C MET A 32 9.10 -9.03 11.08
N ALA A 33 8.84 -8.07 10.18
CA ALA A 33 7.76 -7.09 10.32
C ALA A 33 6.83 -7.16 9.11
N GLN A 34 5.52 -7.17 9.34
CA GLN A 34 4.52 -7.11 8.28
C GLN A 34 3.94 -5.69 8.20
N ILE A 35 4.05 -5.07 7.03
CA ILE A 35 3.60 -3.69 6.79
C ILE A 35 2.73 -3.59 5.54
N GLN A 36 1.85 -2.61 5.51
CA GLN A 36 1.21 -2.17 4.29
C GLN A 36 2.21 -1.37 3.44
N PHE A 37 2.39 -1.76 2.17
CA PHE A 37 3.31 -1.06 1.29
C PHE A 37 2.94 -1.21 -0.19
N ASN A 38 2.81 -0.09 -0.89
CA ASN A 38 2.59 0.00 -2.33
C ASN A 38 3.02 1.40 -2.81
N TYR A 39 3.15 1.61 -4.12
CA TYR A 39 3.66 2.87 -4.67
C TYR A 39 2.75 4.10 -4.43
N LEU A 40 1.48 3.90 -4.06
CA LEU A 40 0.56 5.01 -3.79
C LEU A 40 0.62 5.46 -2.33
N ASP A 41 0.88 4.53 -1.40
CA ASP A 41 0.88 4.76 0.06
C ASP A 41 2.28 4.60 0.69
N ASP A 42 3.37 4.72 -0.08
CA ASP A 42 4.75 4.51 0.38
C ASP A 42 5.27 5.61 1.34
N ASP A 43 4.51 6.67 1.51
CA ASP A 43 4.69 7.75 2.47
C ASP A 43 3.74 7.66 3.68
N ARG A 44 3.01 6.54 3.82
CA ARG A 44 2.06 6.29 4.90
C ARG A 44 2.51 5.14 5.79
N GLN A 45 2.02 5.12 7.03
CA GLN A 45 2.34 4.10 8.04
C GLN A 45 3.86 3.96 8.21
N ALA A 46 4.43 2.76 8.05
CA ALA A 46 5.86 2.50 8.21
C ALA A 46 6.75 3.30 7.24
N THR A 47 6.23 3.69 6.08
CA THR A 47 6.91 4.43 5.00
C THR A 47 8.14 3.72 4.40
N VAL A 48 8.72 4.27 3.32
CA VAL A 48 10.00 3.81 2.77
C VAL A 48 11.13 3.91 3.81
N GLU A 49 11.12 4.94 4.65
CA GLU A 49 12.16 5.13 5.68
C GLU A 49 12.14 4.01 6.72
N GLY A 50 10.96 3.64 7.24
CA GLY A 50 10.82 2.54 8.18
C GLY A 50 11.19 1.19 7.56
N LEU A 51 10.79 0.94 6.30
CA LEU A 51 11.18 -0.24 5.55
C LEU A 51 12.72 -0.35 5.47
N ARG A 52 13.41 0.73 5.10
CA ARG A 52 14.88 0.79 5.05
C ARG A 52 15.53 0.59 6.42
N GLU A 53 14.94 1.16 7.50
CA GLU A 53 15.42 0.97 8.86
C GLU A 53 15.29 -0.50 9.31
N ALA A 54 14.17 -1.15 9.02
CA ALA A 54 14.00 -2.58 9.28
C ALA A 54 15.10 -3.41 8.61
N GLY A 55 15.40 -3.13 7.34
CA GLY A 55 16.49 -3.79 6.61
C GLY A 55 17.87 -3.57 7.24
N ARG A 56 18.18 -2.34 7.68
CA ARG A 56 19.46 -2.05 8.37
C ARG A 56 19.60 -2.83 9.69
N ARG A 57 18.49 -3.19 10.33
CA ARG A 57 18.45 -4.02 11.54
C ARG A 57 18.38 -5.52 11.25
N GLY A 58 18.37 -5.92 9.98
CA GLY A 58 18.23 -7.32 9.59
C GLY A 58 16.83 -7.90 9.82
N VAL A 59 15.79 -7.04 9.92
CA VAL A 59 14.40 -7.43 10.06
C VAL A 59 13.75 -7.48 8.68
N PRO A 60 13.49 -8.69 8.12
CA PRO A 60 12.87 -8.82 6.81
C PRO A 60 11.43 -8.33 6.82
N ILE A 61 11.01 -7.72 5.71
CA ILE A 61 9.67 -7.18 5.54
C ILE A 61 8.77 -8.16 4.81
N VAL A 62 7.57 -8.36 5.34
CA VAL A 62 6.43 -8.99 4.68
C VAL A 62 5.47 -7.89 4.27
N VAL A 63 5.18 -7.78 2.99
CA VAL A 63 4.30 -6.73 2.48
C VAL A 63 2.87 -7.22 2.34
N MET A 64 1.93 -6.52 2.97
CA MET A 64 0.49 -6.62 2.73
C MET A 64 -0.01 -5.41 1.92
N GLU A 65 -1.16 -5.54 1.29
CA GLU A 65 -1.78 -4.49 0.47
C GLU A 65 -0.92 -3.99 -0.71
N PRO A 66 -0.15 -4.85 -1.41
CA PRO A 66 0.66 -4.42 -2.55
C PRO A 66 -0.19 -3.84 -3.69
N LEU A 67 -1.45 -4.28 -3.79
CA LEU A 67 -2.44 -3.80 -4.76
C LEU A 67 -3.53 -2.90 -4.12
N ARG A 68 -3.34 -2.48 -2.87
CA ARG A 68 -4.30 -1.63 -2.13
C ARG A 68 -5.73 -2.18 -2.15
N GLY A 69 -5.90 -3.43 -1.69
CA GLY A 69 -7.18 -4.14 -1.74
C GLY A 69 -7.70 -4.34 -3.18
N GLY A 70 -6.80 -4.50 -4.15
CA GLY A 70 -7.12 -4.66 -5.56
C GLY A 70 -7.41 -3.35 -6.31
N ALA A 71 -7.41 -2.19 -5.65
CA ALA A 71 -7.71 -0.91 -6.29
C ALA A 71 -6.69 -0.53 -7.38
N LEU A 72 -5.41 -0.88 -7.19
CA LEU A 72 -4.36 -0.61 -8.16
C LEU A 72 -4.42 -1.52 -9.40
N ALA A 73 -5.16 -2.63 -9.36
CA ALA A 73 -5.33 -3.51 -10.51
C ALA A 73 -6.22 -2.91 -11.60
N ASN A 74 -7.09 -1.96 -11.23
CA ASN A 74 -8.04 -1.32 -12.15
C ASN A 74 -7.83 0.22 -12.16
N PRO A 75 -6.75 0.71 -12.79
CA PRO A 75 -6.44 2.12 -12.81
C PRO A 75 -7.48 2.93 -13.59
N PRO A 76 -7.77 4.19 -13.18
CA PRO A 76 -8.58 5.10 -13.96
C PRO A 76 -7.89 5.47 -15.29
N GLN A 77 -8.67 5.98 -16.24
CA GLN A 77 -8.21 6.20 -17.62
C GLN A 77 -6.92 7.04 -17.71
N ASN A 78 -6.80 8.12 -16.93
CA ASN A 78 -5.61 8.98 -16.96
C ASN A 78 -4.34 8.24 -16.49
N VAL A 79 -4.45 7.34 -15.52
CA VAL A 79 -3.33 6.51 -15.04
C VAL A 79 -3.00 5.42 -16.06
N ARG A 80 -4.03 4.77 -16.61
CA ARG A 80 -3.87 3.75 -17.66
C ARG A 80 -3.16 4.31 -18.90
N ALA A 81 -3.54 5.51 -19.35
CA ALA A 81 -2.92 6.15 -20.50
C ALA A 81 -1.41 6.40 -20.31
N LEU A 82 -0.95 6.68 -19.08
CA LEU A 82 0.49 6.80 -18.79
C LEU A 82 1.20 5.45 -18.90
N MET A 83 0.58 4.36 -18.44
CA MET A 83 1.15 3.01 -18.57
C MET A 83 1.22 2.57 -20.02
N GLU A 84 0.15 2.77 -20.79
CA GLU A 84 0.06 2.42 -22.22
C GLU A 84 1.02 3.24 -23.10
N GLY A 85 1.28 4.49 -22.72
CA GLY A 85 2.24 5.37 -23.41
C GLY A 85 3.70 5.09 -23.10
N TYR A 86 3.98 4.19 -22.16
CA TYR A 86 5.35 3.89 -21.77
C TYR A 86 5.96 2.76 -22.63
N GLU A 87 7.27 2.84 -22.89
CA GLU A 87 7.97 1.90 -23.77
C GLU A 87 7.90 0.44 -23.30
N LYS A 88 7.85 0.21 -21.99
CA LYS A 88 7.79 -1.10 -21.37
C LYS A 88 6.35 -1.45 -21.01
N GLN A 89 5.79 -2.37 -21.75
CA GLN A 89 4.40 -2.78 -21.55
C GLN A 89 4.29 -3.75 -20.37
N ARG A 90 3.67 -3.26 -19.29
CA ARG A 90 3.31 -4.03 -18.08
C ARG A 90 1.87 -3.76 -17.69
N SER A 91 1.19 -4.78 -17.16
CA SER A 91 -0.11 -4.57 -16.52
C SER A 91 0.00 -3.67 -15.28
N ALA A 92 -1.12 -3.13 -14.84
CA ALA A 92 -1.17 -2.34 -13.60
C ALA A 92 -0.74 -3.16 -12.37
N VAL A 93 -1.11 -4.44 -12.34
CA VAL A 93 -0.70 -5.41 -11.31
C VAL A 93 0.81 -5.62 -11.34
N GLU A 94 1.37 -5.79 -12.54
CA GLU A 94 2.81 -6.00 -12.73
C GLU A 94 3.63 -4.77 -12.30
N TRP A 95 3.16 -3.54 -12.59
CA TRP A 95 3.81 -2.32 -12.09
C TRP A 95 3.80 -2.23 -10.56
N ALA A 96 2.67 -2.59 -9.93
CA ALA A 96 2.55 -2.55 -8.48
C ALA A 96 3.45 -3.58 -7.78
N PHE A 97 3.49 -4.82 -8.29
CA PHE A 97 4.40 -5.84 -7.77
C PHE A 97 5.87 -5.52 -8.04
N ALA A 98 6.19 -5.00 -9.24
CA ALA A 98 7.56 -4.59 -9.57
C ALA A 98 8.07 -3.52 -8.62
N TYR A 99 7.23 -2.55 -8.23
CA TYR A 99 7.60 -1.54 -7.26
C TYR A 99 7.98 -2.14 -5.91
N VAL A 100 7.15 -3.02 -5.39
CA VAL A 100 7.37 -3.63 -4.07
C VAL A 100 8.58 -4.59 -4.11
N ALA A 101 8.71 -5.37 -5.17
CA ALA A 101 9.81 -6.32 -5.35
C ALA A 101 11.18 -5.64 -5.60
N ASP A 102 11.19 -4.36 -5.96
CA ASP A 102 12.43 -3.60 -6.16
C ASP A 102 13.23 -3.40 -4.86
N PHE A 103 12.58 -3.51 -3.71
CA PHE A 103 13.19 -3.30 -2.40
C PHE A 103 13.84 -4.58 -1.86
N PRO A 104 15.17 -4.59 -1.62
CA PRO A 104 15.89 -5.77 -1.11
C PRO A 104 15.46 -6.18 0.31
N GLU A 105 14.84 -5.30 1.06
CA GLU A 105 14.34 -5.57 2.41
C GLU A 105 13.05 -6.40 2.40
N VAL A 106 12.36 -6.47 1.26
CA VAL A 106 11.11 -7.22 1.12
C VAL A 106 11.43 -8.69 0.90
N ALA A 107 11.10 -9.51 1.90
CA ALA A 107 11.27 -10.96 1.84
C ALA A 107 10.07 -11.69 1.24
N THR A 108 8.86 -11.14 1.42
CA THR A 108 7.61 -11.76 0.96
C THR A 108 6.57 -10.71 0.63
N ILE A 109 5.81 -10.95 -0.42
CA ILE A 109 4.67 -10.13 -0.84
C ILE A 109 3.41 -10.99 -0.76
N LEU A 110 2.44 -10.54 0.05
CA LEU A 110 1.16 -11.23 0.20
C LEU A 110 0.22 -10.84 -0.95
N SER A 111 -0.50 -11.81 -1.47
CA SER A 111 -1.50 -11.58 -2.50
C SER A 111 -2.85 -12.22 -2.12
N GLY A 112 -3.93 -11.44 -2.24
CA GLY A 112 -5.30 -11.87 -1.98
C GLY A 112 -5.95 -12.52 -3.22
N MET A 113 -5.30 -13.47 -3.86
CA MET A 113 -5.81 -14.21 -5.03
C MET A 113 -7.05 -15.01 -4.67
N THR A 114 -8.07 -14.93 -5.51
CA THR A 114 -9.34 -15.67 -5.34
C THR A 114 -9.73 -16.50 -6.58
N THR A 115 -9.00 -16.37 -7.68
CA THR A 115 -9.22 -17.14 -8.92
C THR A 115 -7.92 -17.76 -9.42
N MET A 116 -8.03 -18.82 -10.24
CA MET A 116 -6.87 -19.45 -10.85
C MET A 116 -6.15 -18.51 -11.83
N GLU A 117 -6.89 -17.66 -12.55
CA GLU A 117 -6.30 -16.68 -13.47
C GLU A 117 -5.39 -15.69 -12.72
N GLN A 118 -5.80 -15.25 -11.52
CA GLN A 118 -4.98 -14.36 -10.68
C GLN A 118 -3.73 -15.09 -10.18
N LEU A 119 -3.84 -16.38 -9.83
CA LEU A 119 -2.69 -17.17 -9.42
C LEU A 119 -1.69 -17.33 -10.56
N ASP A 120 -2.16 -17.74 -11.73
CA ASP A 120 -1.33 -17.96 -12.93
C ASP A 120 -0.65 -16.65 -13.37
N ASP A 121 -1.38 -15.53 -13.36
CA ASP A 121 -0.81 -14.21 -13.69
C ASP A 121 0.24 -13.78 -12.68
N ASN A 122 -0.01 -13.96 -11.38
CA ASN A 122 0.97 -13.66 -10.35
C ASN A 122 2.23 -14.51 -10.48
N LEU A 123 2.12 -15.82 -10.71
CA LEU A 123 3.28 -16.69 -10.93
C LEU A 123 4.10 -16.20 -12.12
N ARG A 124 3.45 -15.90 -13.25
CA ARG A 124 4.11 -15.34 -14.45
C ARG A 124 4.82 -14.02 -14.14
N ILE A 125 4.19 -13.13 -13.37
CA ILE A 125 4.76 -11.83 -13.02
C ILE A 125 6.01 -12.03 -12.15
N PHE A 126 5.90 -12.83 -11.10
CA PHE A 126 7.02 -13.03 -10.15
C PHE A 126 8.21 -13.76 -10.76
N ASP A 127 8.00 -14.62 -11.77
CA ASP A 127 9.11 -15.22 -12.54
C ASP A 127 9.98 -14.17 -13.24
N GLY A 128 9.41 -13.02 -13.59
CA GLY A 128 10.12 -11.94 -14.29
C GLY A 128 10.62 -10.80 -13.38
N LEU A 129 10.30 -10.82 -12.09
CA LEU A 129 10.72 -9.75 -11.16
C LEU A 129 12.07 -10.02 -10.53
N THR A 130 12.84 -8.95 -10.33
CA THR A 130 14.13 -8.99 -9.64
C THR A 130 14.24 -7.82 -8.68
N VAL A 131 14.96 -8.02 -7.58
CA VAL A 131 15.33 -6.95 -6.64
C VAL A 131 16.21 -5.93 -7.38
N ASN A 132 15.97 -4.64 -7.14
CA ASN A 132 16.59 -3.52 -7.87
C ASN A 132 16.39 -3.62 -9.40
N GLY A 133 15.27 -4.21 -9.84
CA GLY A 133 14.96 -4.44 -11.26
C GLY A 133 14.35 -3.24 -11.99
N LEU A 134 13.95 -2.20 -11.26
CA LEU A 134 13.40 -0.98 -11.84
C LEU A 134 14.52 -0.01 -12.25
N THR A 135 14.47 0.44 -13.50
CA THR A 135 15.35 1.54 -13.98
C THR A 135 14.87 2.88 -13.41
N ASP A 136 15.73 3.91 -13.50
CA ASP A 136 15.34 5.28 -13.09
C ASP A 136 14.13 5.79 -13.90
N LYS A 137 14.00 5.39 -15.17
CA LYS A 137 12.84 5.70 -16.00
C LYS A 137 11.58 5.01 -15.48
N ASP A 138 11.67 3.73 -15.07
CA ASP A 138 10.55 2.98 -14.48
C ASP A 138 10.10 3.67 -13.18
N LYS A 139 11.05 4.07 -12.32
CA LYS A 139 10.78 4.81 -11.07
C LYS A 139 10.14 6.17 -11.33
N ALA A 140 10.58 6.88 -12.35
CA ALA A 140 9.97 8.14 -12.77
C ALA A 140 8.54 7.97 -13.27
N LEU A 141 8.25 6.89 -14.04
CA LEU A 141 6.88 6.55 -14.41
C LEU A 141 6.02 6.29 -13.18
N ILE A 142 6.47 5.44 -12.26
CA ILE A 142 5.72 5.13 -11.04
C ILE A 142 5.41 6.39 -10.23
N ALA A 143 6.34 7.32 -10.12
CA ALA A 143 6.11 8.62 -9.50
C ALA A 143 5.02 9.43 -10.24
N GLN A 144 4.99 9.40 -11.57
CA GLN A 144 3.94 10.04 -12.37
C GLN A 144 2.58 9.34 -12.16
N LEU A 145 2.55 8.01 -12.09
CA LEU A 145 1.32 7.25 -11.76
C LEU A 145 0.77 7.67 -10.40
N LYS A 146 1.62 7.74 -9.37
CA LYS A 146 1.23 8.23 -8.03
C LYS A 146 0.63 9.63 -8.11
N GLN A 147 1.27 10.57 -8.79
CA GLN A 147 0.75 11.92 -8.96
C GLN A 147 -0.57 11.96 -9.73
N ALA A 148 -0.72 11.13 -10.76
CA ALA A 148 -1.96 11.03 -11.54
C ALA A 148 -3.15 10.53 -10.70
N TYR A 149 -2.91 9.62 -9.75
CA TYR A 149 -3.92 9.21 -8.77
C TYR A 149 -4.25 10.35 -7.79
N LEU A 150 -3.22 10.96 -7.19
CA LEU A 150 -3.39 12.01 -6.19
C LEU A 150 -4.09 13.26 -6.74
N SER A 151 -3.83 13.62 -8.00
CA SER A 151 -4.48 14.75 -8.67
C SER A 151 -5.99 14.61 -8.81
N ARG A 152 -6.52 13.39 -8.65
CA ARG A 152 -7.96 13.11 -8.70
C ARG A 152 -8.67 13.28 -7.36
N MET A 153 -7.95 13.56 -6.28
CA MET A 153 -8.55 13.82 -4.97
C MET A 153 -9.13 15.23 -4.90
N PRO A 154 -10.46 15.41 -4.78
CA PRO A 154 -11.06 16.74 -4.79
C PRO A 154 -10.97 17.48 -3.46
N VAL A 155 -10.75 16.78 -2.34
CA VAL A 155 -10.75 17.36 -1.00
C VAL A 155 -9.41 17.17 -0.32
N GLY A 156 -8.72 18.27 -0.02
CA GLY A 156 -7.42 18.30 0.68
C GLY A 156 -7.56 18.08 2.19
N CYS A 157 -8.23 17.00 2.62
CA CYS A 157 -8.36 16.67 4.04
C CYS A 157 -7.05 16.05 4.55
N THR A 158 -6.47 16.66 5.60
CA THR A 158 -5.23 16.16 6.25
C THR A 158 -5.50 15.16 7.37
N GLY A 159 -6.76 14.93 7.75
CA GLY A 159 -7.12 14.07 8.87
C GLY A 159 -6.79 14.67 10.24
N CYS A 160 -6.63 15.99 10.34
CA CYS A 160 -6.27 16.68 11.61
C CYS A 160 -7.35 16.65 12.69
N GLU A 161 -8.54 16.13 12.38
CA GLU A 161 -9.68 15.94 13.29
C GLU A 161 -10.22 17.23 13.97
N TYR A 162 -9.80 18.41 13.51
CA TYR A 162 -10.28 19.69 14.04
C TYR A 162 -11.82 19.85 13.92
N CYS A 163 -12.44 19.16 12.96
CA CYS A 163 -13.89 19.12 12.75
C CYS A 163 -14.61 18.02 13.57
N VAL A 164 -13.92 17.34 14.48
CA VAL A 164 -14.47 16.29 15.34
C VAL A 164 -14.40 16.71 16.82
N PRO A 165 -15.49 16.56 17.62
CA PRO A 165 -16.79 16.01 17.20
C PRO A 165 -17.59 17.02 16.37
N CYS A 166 -18.24 16.52 15.32
CA CYS A 166 -19.15 17.33 14.52
C CYS A 166 -20.47 17.52 15.28
N PRO A 167 -21.02 18.77 15.41
CA PRO A 167 -22.31 18.98 16.06
C PRO A 167 -23.49 18.24 15.39
N GLY A 168 -23.35 17.91 14.10
CA GLY A 168 -24.32 17.12 13.35
C GLY A 168 -24.05 15.61 13.37
N GLY A 169 -23.14 15.09 14.21
CA GLY A 169 -22.85 13.66 14.30
C GLY A 169 -22.05 13.08 13.13
N VAL A 170 -21.57 13.91 12.19
CA VAL A 170 -20.91 13.40 10.96
C VAL A 170 -19.44 13.15 11.17
N SER A 171 -18.95 11.96 10.84
CA SER A 171 -17.52 11.65 10.76
C SER A 171 -16.89 12.25 9.49
N ILE A 172 -16.69 13.58 9.49
CA ILE A 172 -16.24 14.35 8.31
C ILE A 172 -14.95 13.81 7.69
N PRO A 173 -13.88 13.46 8.45
CA PRO A 173 -12.64 12.93 7.86
C PRO A 173 -12.87 11.59 7.13
N GLN A 174 -13.73 10.72 7.64
CA GLN A 174 -14.04 9.43 7.02
C GLN A 174 -14.85 9.61 5.73
N VAL A 175 -15.84 10.52 5.75
CA VAL A 175 -16.63 10.87 4.55
C VAL A 175 -15.72 11.43 3.45
N PHE A 176 -14.82 12.37 3.78
CA PHE A 176 -13.87 12.92 2.81
C PHE A 176 -12.88 11.89 2.29
N ARG A 177 -12.40 10.98 3.15
CA ARG A 177 -11.53 9.87 2.73
C ARG A 177 -12.24 8.99 1.71
N GLY A 178 -13.46 8.53 2.01
CA GLY A 178 -14.24 7.70 1.09
C GLY A 178 -14.56 8.40 -0.22
N TYR A 179 -14.91 9.69 -0.17
CA TYR A 179 -15.17 10.49 -1.37
C TYR A 179 -13.91 10.65 -2.24
N ASN A 180 -12.77 10.98 -1.63
CA ASN A 180 -11.50 11.08 -2.33
C ASN A 180 -11.12 9.74 -2.99
N GLU A 181 -11.25 8.62 -2.29
CA GLU A 181 -10.98 7.29 -2.84
C GLU A 181 -11.89 6.96 -4.02
N SER A 182 -13.18 7.26 -3.89
CA SER A 182 -14.15 7.08 -4.99
C SER A 182 -13.71 7.83 -6.26
N LYS A 183 -13.22 9.06 -6.11
CA LYS A 183 -12.74 9.88 -7.23
C LYS A 183 -11.37 9.44 -7.73
N MET A 184 -10.48 9.08 -6.80
CA MET A 184 -9.14 8.62 -7.13
C MET A 184 -9.16 7.37 -8.01
N PHE A 185 -10.03 6.39 -7.70
CA PHE A 185 -10.12 5.12 -8.40
C PHE A 185 -11.27 5.03 -9.42
N ASP A 186 -12.06 6.10 -9.58
CA ASP A 186 -13.25 6.12 -10.43
C ASP A 186 -14.28 5.03 -10.04
N ASP A 187 -14.39 4.75 -8.73
CA ASP A 187 -15.28 3.72 -8.14
C ASP A 187 -16.30 4.33 -7.15
N PRO A 188 -17.43 4.88 -7.67
CA PRO A 188 -18.49 5.42 -6.80
C PRO A 188 -19.16 4.36 -5.90
N ALA A 189 -19.11 3.08 -6.29
CA ALA A 189 -19.70 2.00 -5.50
C ALA A 189 -18.89 1.77 -4.21
N ARG A 190 -17.57 1.95 -4.26
CA ARG A 190 -16.71 1.87 -3.08
C ARG A 190 -17.08 2.93 -2.03
N PHE A 191 -17.34 4.16 -2.45
CA PHE A 191 -17.80 5.22 -1.57
C PHE A 191 -19.15 4.90 -0.92
N ARG A 192 -20.12 4.43 -1.72
CA ARG A 192 -21.47 4.09 -1.21
C ARG A 192 -21.41 2.99 -0.14
N ARG A 193 -20.62 1.94 -0.36
CA ARG A 193 -20.45 0.86 0.63
C ARG A 193 -19.87 1.39 1.93
N GLY A 194 -18.78 2.15 1.87
CA GLY A 194 -18.14 2.75 3.04
C GLY A 194 -19.06 3.71 3.80
N TYR A 195 -19.86 4.52 3.08
CA TYR A 195 -20.82 5.43 3.69
C TYR A 195 -21.94 4.67 4.41
N GLN A 196 -22.49 3.61 3.80
CA GLN A 196 -23.51 2.76 4.43
C GLN A 196 -23.02 2.03 5.68
N GLU A 197 -21.73 1.72 5.76
CA GLU A 197 -21.13 1.14 6.97
C GLU A 197 -21.00 2.17 8.09
N LEU A 198 -20.73 3.43 7.77
CA LEU A 198 -20.72 4.53 8.75
C LEU A 198 -22.11 4.78 9.34
N GLU A 199 -23.16 4.80 8.50
CA GLU A 199 -24.54 4.99 8.96
C GLU A 199 -25.07 3.87 9.88
N LYS A 200 -24.48 2.65 9.81
CA LYS A 200 -24.90 1.53 10.67
C LYS A 200 -24.22 1.53 12.04
N ASN A 201 -23.15 2.29 12.21
CA ASN A 201 -22.37 2.33 13.44
C ASN A 201 -22.68 3.57 14.30
N GLU A 202 -23.63 4.40 13.89
CA GLU A 202 -24.26 5.47 14.66
C GLU A 202 -25.57 4.95 15.33
#